data_920e99c7b036301269d80a9ca0c18f99
#
_entry.id   920e99c7b036301269d80a9ca0c18f99
#
_cell.length_a   1.000
_cell.length_b   1.000
_cell.length_c   1.000
_cell.angle_alpha   90.00
_cell.angle_beta   90.00
_cell.angle_gamma   90.00
#
_symmetry.space_group_name_H-M   'P 1'
#
loop_
_entity.id
_entity.type
_entity.pdbx_description
1 polymer ?
#
loop_
_entity_poly.entity_id
_entity_poly.type
_entity_poly.pdbx_seq_one_letter_code
_entity_poly.pdbx_strand_id
1 'polypeptide(L)'
;MPTHLKIDFVSDVSCPWCIIGLKALDEAIARVGDDISVEMHFQPFELNPKMAVQGQDITEHIVEKYGITPAQADANRENIRARGAQLGFQFNMGRSRIYNTFDAHRLLHWAGLEGLDQQRALKEALFKAYFTDGQNPASHEVLVQLAGSAGLDTARASQILASDDYAGDVRQREKLYLDQGIHSVPVIIINEQHLISGGQPADVFEQALRQIAATC
;
A
#
# COMPACT_ATOMS: atom_id res chain seq x y z
N MET A 1 28.78 -11.16 -4.46
CA MET A 1 27.75 -10.84 -3.44
C MET A 1 26.58 -10.24 -4.18
N PRO A 2 25.33 -10.51 -3.80
CA PRO A 2 24.18 -9.87 -4.44
C PRO A 2 24.26 -8.35 -4.33
N THR A 3 23.81 -7.65 -5.34
CA THR A 3 23.63 -6.19 -5.25
C THR A 3 22.45 -5.90 -4.35
N HIS A 4 22.66 -5.03 -3.34
CA HIS A 4 21.60 -4.68 -2.40
C HIS A 4 20.86 -3.42 -2.88
N LEU A 5 19.53 -3.51 -2.97
CA LEU A 5 18.66 -2.40 -3.34
C LEU A 5 17.67 -2.09 -2.19
N LYS A 6 17.64 -0.84 -1.76
CA LYS A 6 16.61 -0.33 -0.86
C LYS A 6 15.42 0.17 -1.68
N ILE A 7 14.22 -0.24 -1.32
CA ILE A 7 12.98 0.17 -1.98
C ILE A 7 12.06 0.83 -0.96
N ASP A 8 11.70 2.09 -1.21
CA ASP A 8 10.59 2.76 -0.53
C ASP A 8 9.32 2.62 -1.41
N PHE A 9 8.36 1.84 -0.94
CA PHE A 9 7.08 1.61 -1.60
C PHE A 9 6.03 2.55 -1.02
N VAL A 10 5.84 3.71 -1.68
CA VAL A 10 4.87 4.73 -1.27
C VAL A 10 3.48 4.30 -1.69
N SER A 11 2.55 4.15 -0.76
CA SER A 11 1.26 3.50 -1.03
C SER A 11 0.18 3.83 -0.01
N ASP A 12 -1.08 3.71 -0.44
CA ASP A 12 -2.25 3.76 0.43
C ASP A 12 -2.88 2.38 0.57
N VAL A 13 -3.39 2.08 1.75
CA VAL A 13 -4.17 0.87 2.07
C VAL A 13 -5.45 0.78 1.23
N SER A 14 -6.02 1.93 0.86
CA SER A 14 -7.25 2.01 0.05
C SER A 14 -7.01 2.00 -1.47
N CYS A 15 -5.77 1.95 -1.93
CA CYS A 15 -5.42 2.00 -3.35
C CYS A 15 -5.32 0.61 -3.98
N PRO A 16 -6.20 0.23 -4.91
CA PRO A 16 -6.13 -1.09 -5.57
C PRO A 16 -4.89 -1.23 -6.47
N TRP A 17 -4.44 -0.14 -7.10
CA TRP A 17 -3.24 -0.14 -7.91
C TRP A 17 -1.96 -0.38 -7.10
N CYS A 18 -1.99 -0.07 -5.78
CA CYS A 18 -0.87 -0.38 -4.88
C CYS A 18 -0.71 -1.90 -4.69
N ILE A 19 -1.81 -2.66 -4.65
CA ILE A 19 -1.75 -4.12 -4.59
C ILE A 19 -1.21 -4.68 -5.89
N ILE A 20 -1.75 -4.22 -7.02
CA ILE A 20 -1.32 -4.65 -8.36
C ILE A 20 0.18 -4.36 -8.53
N GLY A 21 0.63 -3.16 -8.16
CA GLY A 21 2.04 -2.79 -8.22
C GLY A 21 2.92 -3.63 -7.30
N LEU A 22 2.47 -3.89 -6.06
CA LEU A 22 3.22 -4.72 -5.12
C LEU A 22 3.39 -6.16 -5.64
N LYS A 23 2.30 -6.80 -6.10
CA LYS A 23 2.36 -8.17 -6.62
C LYS A 23 3.20 -8.28 -7.90
N ALA A 24 3.13 -7.30 -8.78
CA ALA A 24 3.99 -7.25 -9.96
C ALA A 24 5.47 -7.03 -9.61
N LEU A 25 5.75 -6.19 -8.60
CA LEU A 25 7.11 -5.98 -8.09
C LEU A 25 7.64 -7.24 -7.40
N ASP A 26 6.82 -7.95 -6.62
CA ASP A 26 7.19 -9.23 -6.00
C ASP A 26 7.57 -10.28 -7.07
N GLU A 27 6.80 -10.35 -8.16
CA GLU A 27 7.11 -11.23 -9.28
C GLU A 27 8.43 -10.85 -9.95
N ALA A 28 8.69 -9.54 -10.13
CA ALA A 28 9.96 -9.06 -10.68
C ALA A 28 11.15 -9.40 -9.75
N ILE A 29 10.99 -9.21 -8.44
CA ILE A 29 12.02 -9.57 -7.44
C ILE A 29 12.30 -11.07 -7.48
N ALA A 30 11.28 -11.91 -7.58
CA ALA A 30 11.46 -13.36 -7.72
C ALA A 30 12.22 -13.75 -9.02
N ARG A 31 12.00 -13.02 -10.11
CA ARG A 31 12.67 -13.27 -11.40
C ARG A 31 14.14 -12.85 -11.44
N VAL A 32 14.51 -11.79 -10.71
CA VAL A 32 15.92 -11.38 -10.61
C VAL A 32 16.72 -12.34 -9.71
N GLY A 33 16.06 -13.12 -8.85
CA GLY A 33 16.63 -14.17 -8.04
C GLY A 33 17.71 -13.66 -7.07
N ASP A 34 18.71 -14.51 -6.81
CA ASP A 34 19.77 -14.26 -5.83
C ASP A 34 20.81 -13.20 -6.26
N ASP A 35 20.70 -12.68 -7.49
CA ASP A 35 21.63 -11.64 -7.98
C ASP A 35 21.39 -10.28 -7.32
N ILE A 36 20.15 -10.03 -6.86
CA ILE A 36 19.71 -8.77 -6.25
C ILE A 36 18.98 -9.06 -4.94
N SER A 37 19.48 -8.51 -3.84
CA SER A 37 18.77 -8.51 -2.56
C SER A 37 17.99 -7.21 -2.40
N VAL A 38 16.73 -7.29 -1.94
CA VAL A 38 15.83 -6.15 -1.80
C VAL A 38 15.46 -5.94 -0.34
N GLU A 39 15.67 -4.72 0.15
CA GLU A 39 15.13 -4.23 1.41
C GLU A 39 13.95 -3.30 1.13
N MET A 40 12.72 -3.74 1.45
CA MET A 40 11.50 -3.01 1.14
C MET A 40 10.88 -2.36 2.38
N HIS A 41 10.65 -1.04 2.28
CA HIS A 41 9.97 -0.23 3.28
C HIS A 41 8.63 0.27 2.73
N PHE A 42 7.53 0.05 3.45
CA PHE A 42 6.23 0.63 3.09
C PHE A 42 6.10 2.02 3.68
N GLN A 43 5.90 3.00 2.80
CA GLN A 43 5.81 4.41 3.15
C GLN A 43 4.37 4.92 3.03
N PRO A 44 3.93 5.81 3.95
CA PRO A 44 2.55 6.26 4.01
C PRO A 44 2.21 7.26 2.92
N PHE A 45 1.00 7.12 2.39
CA PHE A 45 0.33 8.10 1.55
C PHE A 45 -1.19 7.93 1.68
N GLU A 46 -1.91 8.98 2.00
CA GLU A 46 -3.37 8.96 2.04
C GLU A 46 -3.97 9.55 0.75
N LEU A 47 -4.68 8.74 -0.03
CA LEU A 47 -5.48 9.23 -1.18
C LEU A 47 -6.61 10.15 -0.76
N ASN A 48 -7.11 9.98 0.47
CA ASN A 48 -8.28 10.66 0.98
C ASN A 48 -8.08 11.12 2.44
N PRO A 49 -7.13 12.05 2.74
CA PRO A 49 -6.77 12.41 4.11
C PRO A 49 -7.90 13.13 4.88
N LYS A 50 -8.93 13.60 4.16
CA LYS A 50 -10.13 14.24 4.75
C LYS A 50 -11.33 13.31 4.82
N MET A 51 -11.16 12.02 4.55
CA MET A 51 -12.25 11.04 4.62
C MET A 51 -12.80 10.96 6.03
N ALA A 52 -14.11 11.06 6.17
CA ALA A 52 -14.77 10.93 7.45
C ALA A 52 -14.64 9.50 8.02
N VAL A 53 -14.71 9.34 9.34
CA VAL A 53 -14.56 8.05 10.04
C VAL A 53 -15.56 6.99 9.53
N GLN A 54 -16.81 7.40 9.26
CA GLN A 54 -17.84 6.51 8.71
C GLN A 54 -17.59 6.12 7.24
N GLY A 55 -16.64 6.75 6.58
CA GLY A 55 -16.34 6.55 5.18
C GLY A 55 -17.43 7.09 4.25
N GLN A 56 -17.27 6.83 2.94
CA GLN A 56 -18.19 7.23 1.89
C GLN A 56 -18.52 6.02 0.99
N ASP A 57 -19.69 6.01 0.35
CA ASP A 57 -19.97 5.04 -0.72
C ASP A 57 -18.89 5.12 -1.82
N ILE A 58 -18.43 3.97 -2.27
CA ILE A 58 -17.30 3.91 -3.20
C ILE A 58 -17.65 4.48 -4.58
N THR A 59 -18.88 4.25 -5.05
CA THR A 59 -19.31 4.73 -6.37
C THR A 59 -19.50 6.23 -6.35
N GLU A 60 -20.16 6.77 -5.30
CA GLU A 60 -20.29 8.21 -5.09
C GLU A 60 -18.91 8.87 -5.03
N HIS A 61 -18.01 8.34 -4.20
CA HIS A 61 -16.67 8.89 -4.05
C HIS A 61 -15.88 8.94 -5.36
N ILE A 62 -15.88 7.84 -6.12
CA ILE A 62 -15.15 7.74 -7.38
C ILE A 62 -15.72 8.67 -8.44
N VAL A 63 -17.05 8.78 -8.53
CA VAL A 63 -17.74 9.69 -9.45
C VAL A 63 -17.41 11.15 -9.10
N GLU A 64 -17.50 11.54 -7.83
CA GLU A 64 -17.18 12.89 -7.37
C GLU A 64 -15.70 13.24 -7.58
N LYS A 65 -14.79 12.33 -7.20
CA LYS A 65 -13.36 12.57 -7.21
C LYS A 65 -12.78 12.68 -8.62
N TYR A 66 -13.25 11.85 -9.56
CA TYR A 66 -12.68 11.72 -10.89
C TYR A 66 -13.57 12.27 -12.00
N GLY A 67 -14.77 12.73 -11.71
CA GLY A 67 -15.70 13.29 -12.69
C GLY A 67 -16.16 12.27 -13.75
N ILE A 68 -16.20 10.97 -13.39
CA ILE A 68 -16.60 9.89 -14.30
C ILE A 68 -18.03 9.41 -14.00
N THR A 69 -18.63 8.72 -14.97
CA THR A 69 -19.97 8.14 -14.76
C THR A 69 -19.90 6.86 -13.92
N PRO A 70 -21.02 6.44 -13.26
CA PRO A 70 -21.08 5.18 -12.55
C PRO A 70 -20.70 3.97 -13.44
N ALA A 71 -21.13 3.95 -14.69
CA ALA A 71 -20.77 2.88 -15.64
C ALA A 71 -19.26 2.82 -15.92
N GLN A 72 -18.58 3.98 -16.01
CA GLN A 72 -17.13 4.04 -16.15
C GLN A 72 -16.43 3.58 -14.86
N ALA A 73 -16.97 3.91 -13.68
CA ALA A 73 -16.45 3.43 -12.41
C ALA A 73 -16.53 1.89 -12.31
N ASP A 74 -17.65 1.30 -12.72
CA ASP A 74 -17.84 -0.16 -12.74
C ASP A 74 -16.90 -0.85 -13.74
N ALA A 75 -16.71 -0.30 -14.93
CA ALA A 75 -15.77 -0.82 -15.92
C ALA A 75 -14.31 -0.77 -15.38
N ASN A 76 -13.94 0.31 -14.70
CA ASN A 76 -12.62 0.44 -14.05
C ASN A 76 -12.43 -0.60 -12.94
N ARG A 77 -13.45 -0.82 -12.11
CA ARG A 77 -13.42 -1.84 -11.05
C ARG A 77 -13.24 -3.25 -11.62
N GLU A 78 -13.95 -3.57 -12.73
CA GLU A 78 -13.80 -4.86 -13.39
C GLU A 78 -12.40 -5.05 -13.97
N ASN A 79 -11.80 -4.01 -14.58
CA ASN A 79 -10.42 -4.06 -15.05
C ASN A 79 -9.42 -4.30 -13.91
N ILE A 80 -9.60 -3.62 -12.78
CA ILE A 80 -8.80 -3.82 -11.57
C ILE A 80 -8.93 -5.26 -11.06
N ARG A 81 -10.16 -5.79 -11.00
CA ARG A 81 -10.44 -7.17 -10.60
C ARG A 81 -9.73 -8.17 -11.50
N ALA A 82 -9.83 -7.99 -12.81
CA ALA A 82 -9.20 -8.88 -13.78
C ALA A 82 -7.67 -8.86 -13.66
N ARG A 83 -7.06 -7.68 -13.49
CA ARG A 83 -5.60 -7.55 -13.29
C ARG A 83 -5.15 -8.18 -11.97
N GLY A 84 -5.90 -7.97 -10.89
CA GLY A 84 -5.60 -8.60 -9.60
C GLY A 84 -5.64 -10.12 -9.70
N ALA A 85 -6.65 -10.67 -10.36
CA ALA A 85 -6.79 -12.12 -10.56
C ALA A 85 -5.58 -12.73 -11.32
N GLN A 86 -5.05 -12.03 -12.32
CA GLN A 86 -3.85 -12.45 -13.05
C GLN A 86 -2.60 -12.52 -12.14
N LEU A 87 -2.55 -11.69 -11.11
CA LEU A 87 -1.46 -11.63 -10.11
C LEU A 87 -1.78 -12.43 -8.83
N GLY A 88 -2.82 -13.27 -8.86
CA GLY A 88 -3.22 -14.11 -7.73
C GLY A 88 -3.93 -13.37 -6.58
N PHE A 89 -4.41 -12.12 -6.80
CA PHE A 89 -5.15 -11.36 -5.80
C PHE A 89 -6.63 -11.25 -6.12
N GLN A 90 -7.50 -11.58 -5.13
CA GLN A 90 -8.95 -11.55 -5.29
C GLN A 90 -9.55 -10.26 -4.75
N PHE A 91 -10.12 -9.44 -5.62
CA PHE A 91 -10.90 -8.27 -5.26
C PHE A 91 -12.37 -8.64 -5.06
N ASN A 92 -12.92 -8.31 -3.88
CA ASN A 92 -14.35 -8.46 -3.59
C ASN A 92 -15.14 -7.30 -4.21
N MET A 93 -15.98 -7.60 -5.20
CA MET A 93 -16.81 -6.61 -5.89
C MET A 93 -17.97 -6.08 -5.02
N GLY A 94 -18.33 -6.78 -3.94
CA GLY A 94 -19.35 -6.35 -2.97
C GLY A 94 -18.87 -5.29 -1.97
N ARG A 95 -17.60 -4.92 -1.98
CA ARG A 95 -17.09 -3.83 -1.15
C ARG A 95 -17.73 -2.51 -1.56
N SER A 96 -18.41 -1.85 -0.62
CA SER A 96 -19.27 -0.69 -0.90
C SER A 96 -18.74 0.64 -0.38
N ARG A 97 -17.72 0.67 0.48
CA ARG A 97 -17.26 1.91 1.12
C ARG A 97 -15.75 2.11 1.04
N ILE A 98 -15.36 3.39 0.98
CA ILE A 98 -14.00 3.88 1.20
C ILE A 98 -13.94 4.48 2.61
N TYR A 99 -12.81 4.25 3.29
CA TYR A 99 -12.58 4.70 4.66
C TYR A 99 -11.31 5.53 4.77
N ASN A 100 -11.15 6.25 5.89
CA ASN A 100 -9.89 6.86 6.26
C ASN A 100 -8.85 5.78 6.55
N THR A 101 -7.58 6.01 6.16
CA THR A 101 -6.50 5.04 6.30
C THR A 101 -5.37 5.50 7.23
N PHE A 102 -5.56 6.65 7.91
CA PHE A 102 -4.51 7.25 8.73
C PHE A 102 -4.04 6.33 9.85
N ASP A 103 -4.95 5.75 10.63
CA ASP A 103 -4.59 4.85 11.73
C ASP A 103 -3.92 3.56 11.25
N ALA A 104 -4.32 3.05 10.07
CA ALA A 104 -3.60 1.94 9.45
C ALA A 104 -2.15 2.32 9.09
N HIS A 105 -1.90 3.54 8.62
CA HIS A 105 -0.55 4.04 8.35
C HIS A 105 0.27 4.24 9.63
N ARG A 106 -0.33 4.64 10.75
CA ARG A 106 0.34 4.72 12.04
C ARG A 106 0.82 3.35 12.52
N LEU A 107 -0.02 2.33 12.40
CA LEU A 107 0.38 0.96 12.72
C LEU A 107 1.44 0.41 11.77
N LEU A 108 1.36 0.72 10.47
CA LEU A 108 2.39 0.33 9.49
C LEU A 108 3.73 1.01 9.77
N HIS A 109 3.73 2.27 10.19
CA HIS A 109 4.94 2.97 10.59
C HIS A 109 5.58 2.28 11.81
N TRP A 110 4.80 2.02 12.86
CA TRP A 110 5.27 1.26 14.02
C TRP A 110 5.77 -0.13 13.64
N ALA A 111 5.01 -0.87 12.82
CA ALA A 111 5.42 -2.21 12.37
C ALA A 111 6.79 -2.19 11.70
N GLY A 112 7.12 -1.14 10.94
CA GLY A 112 8.43 -0.96 10.31
C GLY A 112 9.56 -0.71 11.32
N LEU A 113 9.26 -0.18 12.51
CA LEU A 113 10.23 -0.05 13.61
C LEU A 113 10.47 -1.37 14.34
N GLU A 114 9.47 -2.26 14.39
CA GLU A 114 9.59 -3.61 14.94
C GLU A 114 10.34 -4.56 13.99
N GLY A 115 10.12 -4.40 12.67
CA GLY A 115 10.81 -5.16 11.63
C GLY A 115 10.13 -5.08 10.27
N LEU A 116 10.91 -5.26 9.21
CA LEU A 116 10.40 -5.18 7.84
C LEU A 116 9.45 -6.33 7.50
N ASP A 117 9.68 -7.50 8.06
CA ASP A 117 8.80 -8.67 7.88
C ASP A 117 7.43 -8.41 8.52
N GLN A 118 7.39 -7.82 9.72
CA GLN A 118 6.16 -7.43 10.40
C GLN A 118 5.42 -6.31 9.63
N GLN A 119 6.16 -5.32 9.11
CA GLN A 119 5.57 -4.27 8.30
C GLN A 119 4.92 -4.83 7.05
N ARG A 120 5.62 -5.74 6.36
CA ARG A 120 5.14 -6.40 5.16
C ARG A 120 3.91 -7.26 5.46
N ALA A 121 3.97 -8.09 6.50
CA ALA A 121 2.87 -8.93 6.90
C ALA A 121 1.61 -8.11 7.23
N LEU A 122 1.76 -7.00 7.97
CA LEU A 122 0.65 -6.10 8.27
C LEU A 122 0.11 -5.43 7.00
N LYS A 123 0.97 -4.99 6.07
CA LYS A 123 0.55 -4.37 4.81
C LYS A 123 -0.28 -5.33 3.96
N GLU A 124 0.15 -6.56 3.81
CA GLU A 124 -0.56 -7.58 3.06
C GLU A 124 -1.89 -7.97 3.75
N ALA A 125 -1.90 -8.07 5.08
CA ALA A 125 -3.10 -8.31 5.86
C ALA A 125 -4.15 -7.20 5.70
N LEU A 126 -3.72 -5.93 5.72
CA LEU A 126 -4.58 -4.77 5.48
C LEU A 126 -5.19 -4.78 4.07
N PHE A 127 -4.40 -5.08 3.04
CA PHE A 127 -4.90 -5.20 1.70
C PHE A 127 -5.94 -6.32 1.57
N LYS A 128 -5.65 -7.50 2.11
CA LYS A 128 -6.58 -8.63 2.11
C LYS A 128 -7.86 -8.30 2.87
N ALA A 129 -7.76 -7.78 4.08
CA ALA A 129 -8.90 -7.41 4.90
C ALA A 129 -9.84 -6.43 4.19
N TYR A 130 -9.29 -5.38 3.60
CA TYR A 130 -10.10 -4.37 2.93
C TYR A 130 -10.62 -4.81 1.56
N PHE A 131 -9.76 -5.36 0.69
CA PHE A 131 -10.12 -5.62 -0.70
C PHE A 131 -10.74 -7.00 -0.94
N THR A 132 -10.38 -8.01 -0.15
CA THR A 132 -10.91 -9.37 -0.30
C THR A 132 -12.03 -9.64 0.69
N ASP A 133 -11.79 -9.34 1.97
CA ASP A 133 -12.71 -9.70 3.05
C ASP A 133 -13.77 -8.60 3.31
N GLY A 134 -13.62 -7.40 2.72
CA GLY A 134 -14.57 -6.29 2.83
C GLY A 134 -14.61 -5.64 4.22
N GLN A 135 -13.54 -5.80 5.01
CA GLN A 135 -13.45 -5.24 6.36
C GLN A 135 -13.13 -3.74 6.32
N ASN A 136 -13.47 -3.05 7.41
CA ASN A 136 -13.20 -1.62 7.55
C ASN A 136 -11.76 -1.37 8.05
N PRO A 137 -10.84 -0.81 7.24
CA PRO A 137 -9.45 -0.54 7.64
C PRO A 137 -9.31 0.68 8.57
N ALA A 138 -10.40 1.37 8.93
CA ALA A 138 -10.44 2.41 9.95
C ALA A 138 -10.96 1.89 11.30
N SER A 139 -11.44 0.64 11.38
CA SER A 139 -11.89 0.04 12.65
C SER A 139 -10.69 -0.34 13.50
N HIS A 140 -10.59 0.24 14.71
CA HIS A 140 -9.53 -0.11 15.67
C HIS A 140 -9.52 -1.60 16.02
N GLU A 141 -10.71 -2.21 16.14
CA GLU A 141 -10.83 -3.66 16.40
C GLU A 141 -10.20 -4.49 15.27
N VAL A 142 -10.51 -4.16 14.01
CA VAL A 142 -9.93 -4.81 12.83
C VAL A 142 -8.42 -4.59 12.79
N LEU A 143 -7.97 -3.35 13.02
CA LEU A 143 -6.55 -2.99 12.98
C LEU A 143 -5.73 -3.74 14.04
N VAL A 144 -6.24 -3.87 15.27
CA VAL A 144 -5.59 -4.64 16.35
C VAL A 144 -5.51 -6.14 16.00
N GLN A 145 -6.59 -6.70 15.45
CA GLN A 145 -6.60 -8.10 15.00
C GLN A 145 -5.56 -8.35 13.89
N LEU A 146 -5.48 -7.44 12.91
CA LEU A 146 -4.52 -7.56 11.80
C LEU A 146 -3.07 -7.40 12.30
N ALA A 147 -2.82 -6.50 13.25
CA ALA A 147 -1.51 -6.37 13.90
C ALA A 147 -1.10 -7.68 14.59
N GLY A 148 -1.99 -8.31 15.35
CA GLY A 148 -1.75 -9.61 15.96
C GLY A 148 -1.46 -10.71 14.93
N SER A 149 -2.20 -10.72 13.80
CA SER A 149 -1.97 -11.68 12.70
C SER A 149 -0.61 -11.50 12.02
N ALA A 150 -0.07 -10.27 12.06
CA ALA A 150 1.26 -9.92 11.54
C ALA A 150 2.40 -10.18 12.57
N GLY A 151 2.09 -10.75 13.73
CA GLY A 151 3.07 -11.06 14.79
C GLY A 151 3.43 -9.86 15.67
N LEU A 152 2.62 -8.80 15.65
CA LEU A 152 2.81 -7.60 16.47
C LEU A 152 2.06 -7.69 17.80
N ASP A 153 2.51 -6.95 18.81
CA ASP A 153 1.86 -6.87 20.12
C ASP A 153 0.51 -6.13 20.01
N THR A 154 -0.59 -6.85 20.25
CA THR A 154 -1.95 -6.31 20.17
C THR A 154 -2.27 -5.29 21.27
N ALA A 155 -1.65 -5.41 22.45
CA ALA A 155 -1.80 -4.43 23.51
C ALA A 155 -1.13 -3.10 23.11
N ARG A 156 0.07 -3.17 22.51
CA ARG A 156 0.76 -1.99 21.98
C ARG A 156 0.01 -1.37 20.80
N ALA A 157 -0.52 -2.17 19.87
CA ALA A 157 -1.37 -1.70 18.78
C ALA A 157 -2.59 -0.92 19.31
N SER A 158 -3.27 -1.46 20.34
CA SER A 158 -4.40 -0.79 20.99
C SER A 158 -4.00 0.55 21.64
N GLN A 159 -2.84 0.61 22.29
CA GLN A 159 -2.32 1.87 22.88
C GLN A 159 -2.03 2.92 21.82
N ILE A 160 -1.39 2.54 20.70
CA ILE A 160 -1.12 3.44 19.57
C ILE A 160 -2.43 4.02 19.04
N LEU A 161 -3.45 3.20 18.83
CA LEU A 161 -4.74 3.63 18.31
C LEU A 161 -5.52 4.51 19.29
N ALA A 162 -5.30 4.35 20.61
CA ALA A 162 -5.91 5.16 21.66
C ALA A 162 -5.15 6.48 21.95
N SER A 163 -4.01 6.72 21.33
CA SER A 163 -3.14 7.87 21.50
C SER A 163 -2.84 8.56 20.18
N ASP A 164 -1.96 9.57 20.20
CA ASP A 164 -1.41 10.21 19.00
C ASP A 164 -0.02 9.64 18.62
N ASP A 165 0.36 8.46 19.15
CA ASP A 165 1.63 7.85 18.84
C ASP A 165 1.79 7.67 17.33
N TYR A 166 2.97 8.06 16.81
CA TYR A 166 3.35 8.04 15.39
C TYR A 166 2.50 8.92 14.45
N ALA A 167 1.55 9.72 14.97
CA ALA A 167 0.77 10.63 14.13
C ALA A 167 1.65 11.68 13.45
N GLY A 168 2.57 12.28 14.21
CA GLY A 168 3.54 13.25 13.69
C GLY A 168 4.47 12.64 12.64
N ASP A 169 4.99 11.43 12.90
CA ASP A 169 5.92 10.74 12.00
C ASP A 169 5.26 10.43 10.64
N VAL A 170 4.04 9.91 10.67
CA VAL A 170 3.26 9.61 9.44
C VAL A 170 3.04 10.90 8.65
N ARG A 171 2.56 11.98 9.30
CA ARG A 171 2.32 13.27 8.63
C ARG A 171 3.60 13.87 8.04
N GLN A 172 4.72 13.75 8.73
CA GLN A 172 6.02 14.22 8.23
C GLN A 172 6.45 13.42 6.98
N ARG A 173 6.26 12.08 6.99
CA ARG A 173 6.56 11.23 5.84
C ARG A 173 5.68 11.55 4.64
N GLU A 174 4.38 11.68 4.84
CA GLU A 174 3.45 12.07 3.77
C GLU A 174 3.83 13.42 3.18
N LYS A 175 4.12 14.40 4.04
CA LYS A 175 4.56 15.73 3.60
C LYS A 175 5.84 15.66 2.78
N LEU A 176 6.82 14.85 3.17
CA LEU A 176 8.06 14.66 2.42
C LEU A 176 7.77 14.23 0.96
N TYR A 177 6.89 13.24 0.78
CA TYR A 177 6.55 12.76 -0.55
C TYR A 177 5.73 13.77 -1.37
N LEU A 178 4.81 14.48 -0.73
CA LEU A 178 4.06 15.57 -1.37
C LEU A 178 5.00 16.71 -1.82
N ASP A 179 5.97 17.10 -1.01
CA ASP A 179 6.98 18.13 -1.32
C ASP A 179 7.90 17.68 -2.48
N GLN A 180 8.10 16.38 -2.67
CA GLN A 180 8.81 15.79 -3.82
C GLN A 180 7.93 15.67 -5.08
N GLY A 181 6.70 16.15 -5.04
CA GLY A 181 5.77 16.13 -6.19
C GLY A 181 5.03 14.80 -6.39
N ILE A 182 5.03 13.91 -5.39
CA ILE A 182 4.27 12.66 -5.42
C ILE A 182 2.82 12.96 -5.02
N HIS A 183 1.91 12.91 -5.99
CA HIS A 183 0.47 13.18 -5.80
C HIS A 183 -0.42 11.98 -6.13
N SER A 184 0.17 10.84 -6.48
CA SER A 184 -0.54 9.60 -6.79
C SER A 184 0.30 8.39 -6.39
N VAL A 185 -0.35 7.26 -6.13
CA VAL A 185 0.30 6.01 -5.69
C VAL A 185 -0.21 4.82 -6.51
N PRO A 186 0.59 3.73 -6.61
CA PRO A 186 1.87 3.52 -5.96
C PRO A 186 3.01 4.30 -6.60
N VAL A 187 4.04 4.60 -5.81
CA VAL A 187 5.33 5.04 -6.29
C VAL A 187 6.40 4.17 -5.65
N ILE A 188 7.32 3.69 -6.46
CA ILE A 188 8.44 2.87 -6.03
C ILE A 188 9.70 3.71 -6.17
N ILE A 189 10.40 3.95 -5.06
CA ILE A 189 11.66 4.71 -5.03
C ILE A 189 12.78 3.72 -4.70
N ILE A 190 13.76 3.58 -5.60
CA ILE A 190 14.88 2.66 -5.42
C ILE A 190 16.14 3.47 -5.13
N ASN A 191 16.83 3.11 -4.04
CA ASN A 191 18.06 3.76 -3.55
C ASN A 191 17.92 5.29 -3.41
N GLU A 192 16.70 5.78 -3.08
CA GLU A 192 16.39 7.22 -2.91
C GLU A 192 16.64 8.08 -4.17
N GLN A 193 16.90 7.46 -5.33
CA GLN A 193 17.30 8.14 -6.57
C GLN A 193 16.40 7.82 -7.76
N HIS A 194 15.91 6.58 -7.88
CA HIS A 194 15.17 6.12 -9.05
C HIS A 194 13.69 5.97 -8.71
N LEU A 195 12.83 6.69 -9.41
CA LEU A 195 11.40 6.70 -9.18
C LEU A 195 10.66 6.01 -10.32
N ILE A 196 9.80 5.04 -9.96
CA ILE A 196 8.86 4.38 -10.88
C ILE A 196 7.44 4.65 -10.39
N SER A 197 6.61 5.27 -11.23
CA SER A 197 5.24 5.62 -10.90
C SER A 197 4.24 4.60 -11.43
N GLY A 198 3.22 4.29 -10.63
CA GLY A 198 2.10 3.42 -10.97
C GLY A 198 2.38 1.92 -10.80
N GLY A 199 1.30 1.13 -10.87
CA GLY A 199 1.37 -0.33 -10.85
C GLY A 199 1.81 -0.87 -12.21
N GLN A 200 3.11 -0.81 -12.48
CA GLN A 200 3.71 -1.28 -13.73
C GLN A 200 3.67 -2.82 -13.83
N PRO A 201 3.77 -3.39 -15.04
CA PRO A 201 3.98 -4.82 -15.23
C PRO A 201 5.29 -5.32 -14.63
N ALA A 202 5.36 -6.61 -14.28
CA ALA A 202 6.56 -7.23 -13.70
C ALA A 202 7.80 -7.06 -14.58
N ASP A 203 7.65 -7.16 -15.91
CA ASP A 203 8.76 -6.98 -16.85
C ASP A 203 9.41 -5.60 -16.76
N VAL A 204 8.60 -4.55 -16.53
CA VAL A 204 9.10 -3.16 -16.35
C VAL A 204 9.89 -3.05 -15.05
N PHE A 205 9.37 -3.63 -13.96
CA PHE A 205 10.08 -3.64 -12.68
C PHE A 205 11.37 -4.47 -12.76
N GLU A 206 11.33 -5.65 -13.37
CA GLU A 206 12.52 -6.50 -13.55
C GLU A 206 13.63 -5.77 -14.33
N GLN A 207 13.27 -5.14 -15.46
CA GLN A 207 14.22 -4.37 -16.24
C GLN A 207 14.85 -3.23 -15.43
N ALA A 208 14.04 -2.48 -14.67
CA ALA A 208 14.53 -1.41 -13.82
C ALA A 208 15.47 -1.91 -12.72
N LEU A 209 15.09 -3.00 -12.02
CA LEU A 209 15.92 -3.59 -10.96
C LEU A 209 17.30 -4.01 -11.53
N ARG A 210 17.32 -4.69 -12.68
CA ARG A 210 18.59 -5.11 -13.32
C ARG A 210 19.43 -3.92 -13.77
N GLN A 211 18.83 -2.89 -14.36
CA GLN A 211 19.54 -1.69 -14.81
C GLN A 211 20.14 -0.93 -13.63
N ILE A 212 19.40 -0.73 -12.55
CA ILE A 212 19.87 -0.03 -11.36
C ILE A 212 20.99 -0.83 -10.68
N ALA A 213 20.80 -2.15 -10.52
CA ALA A 213 21.82 -3.01 -9.92
C ALA A 213 23.13 -3.03 -10.70
N ALA A 214 23.09 -2.85 -12.02
CA ALA A 214 24.29 -2.79 -12.85
C ALA A 214 25.10 -1.47 -12.70
N THR A 215 24.51 -0.45 -12.04
CA THR A 215 25.13 0.87 -11.83
C THR A 215 25.56 1.12 -10.37
N CYS A 216 25.33 0.14 -9.48
CA CYS A 216 25.67 0.20 -8.04
C CYS A 216 27.11 -0.34 -7.70
#